data_1a54956b56b422dca4d341137a8882a5
#
_entry.id   1a54956b56b422dca4d341137a8882a5
#
_cell.length_a   1.000
_cell.length_b   1.000
_cell.length_c   1.000
_cell.angle_alpha   90.00
_cell.angle_beta   90.00
_cell.angle_gamma   90.00
#
_symmetry.space_group_name_H-M   'P 1'
#
loop_
_entity.id
_entity.type
_entity.pdbx_description
1 polymer ?
#
loop_
_entity_poly.entity_id
_entity_poly.type
_entity_poly.pdbx_seq_one_letter_code
_entity_poly.pdbx_strand_id
1 'polypeptide(L)'
;IKAQVGCPVENDLLAYIASLPSPYMREEAMNIVHQHELIDAQHAHLLPGVAEAITRLKENNIPMAIVTRNYDRAAAIKLKNNPLPIETVLTRSDAPAKPDPSALNAIATLWELDQSELLYVGDYLFDIQAAHNANMRACLYAPDEIPEYANQADYVMHHFSELPTLVDSFQENKVLC
;
A
#
# COMPACT_ATOMS: atom_id res chain seq x y z
N ILE A 1 3.41 19.53 -1.20
CA ILE A 1 2.01 19.40 -0.70
C ILE A 1 1.90 19.93 0.72
N LYS A 2 2.63 19.37 1.72
CA LYS A 2 2.52 19.77 3.13
C LYS A 2 2.61 21.30 3.33
N ALA A 3 3.61 21.94 2.75
CA ALA A 3 3.79 23.40 2.85
C ALA A 3 2.61 24.18 2.26
N GLN A 4 1.97 23.70 1.21
CA GLN A 4 0.83 24.38 0.56
C GLN A 4 -0.45 24.36 1.41
N VAL A 5 -0.61 23.32 2.21
CA VAL A 5 -1.78 23.18 3.11
C VAL A 5 -1.48 23.57 4.55
N GLY A 6 -0.26 24.05 4.84
CA GLY A 6 0.19 24.44 6.16
C GLY A 6 0.41 23.28 7.14
N CYS A 7 0.59 22.06 6.62
CA CYS A 7 0.86 20.88 7.44
C CYS A 7 2.32 20.86 7.90
N PRO A 8 2.60 20.71 9.21
CA PRO A 8 3.96 20.50 9.70
C PRO A 8 4.61 19.27 9.07
N VAL A 9 5.95 19.32 8.89
CA VAL A 9 6.69 18.26 8.18
C VAL A 9 6.56 16.91 8.86
N GLU A 10 6.55 16.89 10.19
CA GLU A 10 6.45 15.71 11.05
C GLU A 10 5.06 15.08 11.09
N ASN A 11 4.00 15.82 10.73
CA ASN A 11 2.63 15.33 10.82
C ASN A 11 2.24 14.49 9.59
N ASP A 12 1.38 13.49 9.78
CA ASP A 12 0.70 12.84 8.65
C ASP A 12 -0.25 13.83 7.97
N LEU A 13 -0.12 13.94 6.64
CA LEU A 13 -0.86 14.92 5.86
C LEU A 13 -2.38 14.74 5.93
N LEU A 14 -2.85 13.48 5.80
CA LEU A 14 -4.29 13.19 5.79
C LEU A 14 -4.91 13.38 7.16
N ALA A 15 -4.20 12.93 8.22
CA ALA A 15 -4.63 13.16 9.60
C ALA A 15 -4.68 14.66 9.94
N TYR A 16 -3.69 15.43 9.49
CA TYR A 16 -3.68 16.89 9.66
C TYR A 16 -4.90 17.54 8.97
N ILE A 17 -5.17 17.18 7.71
CA ILE A 17 -6.32 17.73 6.97
C ILE A 17 -7.63 17.38 7.68
N ALA A 18 -7.77 16.14 8.16
CA ALA A 18 -8.96 15.72 8.92
C ALA A 18 -9.16 16.53 10.20
N SER A 19 -8.08 17.02 10.84
CA SER A 19 -8.12 17.83 12.04
C SER A 19 -8.45 19.32 11.83
N LEU A 20 -8.46 19.80 10.56
CA LEU A 20 -8.75 21.20 10.26
C LEU A 20 -10.15 21.60 10.74
N PRO A 21 -10.32 22.83 11.29
CA PRO A 21 -11.51 23.19 12.08
C PRO A 21 -12.80 23.29 11.25
N SER A 22 -12.72 23.60 9.95
CA SER A 22 -13.91 23.76 9.13
C SER A 22 -13.97 22.78 7.96
N PRO A 23 -15.18 22.34 7.54
CA PRO A 23 -15.36 21.53 6.34
C PRO A 23 -14.74 22.16 5.09
N TYR A 24 -14.90 23.48 4.93
CA TYR A 24 -14.34 24.24 3.82
C TYR A 24 -12.80 24.11 3.77
N MET A 25 -12.11 24.33 4.90
CA MET A 25 -10.66 24.21 4.96
C MET A 25 -10.20 22.78 4.63
N ARG A 26 -10.93 21.76 5.10
CA ARG A 26 -10.62 20.35 4.77
C ARG A 26 -10.78 20.08 3.28
N GLU A 27 -11.85 20.58 2.67
CA GLU A 27 -12.11 20.42 1.24
C GLU A 27 -11.04 21.10 0.38
N GLU A 28 -10.70 22.36 0.67
CA GLU A 28 -9.65 23.11 -0.03
C GLU A 28 -8.28 22.40 0.07
N ALA A 29 -7.90 21.97 1.28
CA ALA A 29 -6.66 21.24 1.48
C ALA A 29 -6.68 19.89 0.74
N MET A 30 -7.80 19.17 0.74
CA MET A 30 -7.94 17.91 0.04
C MET A 30 -7.90 18.09 -1.48
N ASN A 31 -8.45 19.18 -2.02
CA ASN A 31 -8.37 19.52 -3.45
C ASN A 31 -6.92 19.70 -3.90
N ILE A 32 -6.07 20.32 -3.07
CA ILE A 32 -4.64 20.43 -3.34
C ILE A 32 -4.00 19.03 -3.41
N VAL A 33 -4.32 18.16 -2.47
CA VAL A 33 -3.81 16.77 -2.47
C VAL A 33 -4.25 16.03 -3.73
N HIS A 34 -5.53 16.12 -4.11
CA HIS A 34 -6.06 15.47 -5.31
C HIS A 34 -5.37 15.96 -6.59
N GLN A 35 -5.10 17.26 -6.71
CA GLN A 35 -4.36 17.80 -7.87
C GLN A 35 -2.95 17.22 -7.97
N HIS A 36 -2.22 17.14 -6.86
CA HIS A 36 -0.89 16.55 -6.83
C HIS A 36 -0.91 15.06 -7.17
N GLU A 37 -1.87 14.32 -6.60
CA GLU A 37 -2.03 12.88 -6.89
C GLU A 37 -2.35 12.63 -8.38
N LEU A 38 -3.15 13.50 -9.02
CA LEU A 38 -3.45 13.40 -10.45
C LEU A 38 -2.21 13.65 -11.33
N ILE A 39 -1.42 14.66 -10.99
CA ILE A 39 -0.18 14.95 -11.71
C ILE A 39 0.80 13.77 -11.57
N ASP A 40 0.98 13.28 -10.35
CA ASP A 40 1.82 12.12 -10.07
C ASP A 40 1.33 10.88 -10.84
N ALA A 41 0.03 10.63 -10.85
CA ALA A 41 -0.56 9.48 -11.53
C ALA A 41 -0.30 9.46 -13.04
N GLN A 42 -0.20 10.61 -13.68
CA GLN A 42 0.10 10.71 -15.11
C GLN A 42 1.55 10.30 -15.46
N HIS A 43 2.46 10.43 -14.50
CA HIS A 43 3.90 10.17 -14.67
C HIS A 43 4.38 8.93 -13.91
N ALA A 44 3.48 8.24 -13.23
CA ALA A 44 3.83 7.02 -12.48
C ALA A 44 4.22 5.88 -13.42
N HIS A 45 5.27 5.16 -13.06
CA HIS A 45 5.75 3.97 -13.75
C HIS A 45 5.85 2.80 -12.76
N LEU A 46 5.81 1.57 -13.29
CA LEU A 46 6.09 0.40 -12.48
C LEU A 46 7.54 0.43 -11.99
N LEU A 47 7.75 0.01 -10.76
CA LEU A 47 9.09 -0.22 -10.23
C LEU A 47 9.74 -1.41 -10.94
N PRO A 48 11.08 -1.47 -11.00
CA PRO A 48 11.79 -2.57 -11.62
C PRO A 48 11.41 -3.93 -11.05
N GLY A 49 11.12 -4.90 -11.92
CA GLY A 49 10.77 -6.26 -11.55
C GLY A 49 9.31 -6.50 -11.13
N VAL A 50 8.49 -5.44 -11.02
CA VAL A 50 7.06 -5.59 -10.61
C VAL A 50 6.28 -6.41 -11.63
N ALA A 51 6.39 -6.11 -12.92
CA ALA A 51 5.59 -6.77 -13.95
C ALA A 51 5.84 -8.28 -13.97
N GLU A 52 7.10 -8.69 -13.93
CA GLU A 52 7.52 -10.08 -13.92
C GLU A 52 7.10 -10.80 -12.63
N ALA A 53 7.30 -10.16 -11.48
CA ALA A 53 6.92 -10.73 -10.19
C ALA A 53 5.40 -10.98 -10.09
N ILE A 54 4.59 -9.99 -10.46
CA ILE A 54 3.13 -10.09 -10.42
C ILE A 54 2.61 -11.10 -11.43
N THR A 55 3.22 -11.19 -12.62
CA THR A 55 2.87 -12.22 -13.62
C THR A 55 3.11 -13.62 -13.06
N ARG A 56 4.28 -13.86 -12.46
CA ARG A 56 4.62 -15.15 -11.86
C ARG A 56 3.68 -15.53 -10.71
N LEU A 57 3.33 -14.59 -9.84
CA LEU A 57 2.37 -14.84 -8.77
C LEU A 57 0.97 -15.18 -9.33
N LYS A 58 0.55 -14.51 -10.40
CA LYS A 58 -0.72 -14.80 -11.08
C LYS A 58 -0.73 -16.21 -11.70
N GLU A 59 0.36 -16.60 -12.36
CA GLU A 59 0.53 -17.95 -12.92
C GLU A 59 0.45 -19.04 -11.85
N ASN A 60 0.93 -18.74 -10.64
CA ASN A 60 0.84 -19.64 -9.48
C ASN A 60 -0.50 -19.54 -8.73
N ASN A 61 -1.49 -18.82 -9.28
CA ASN A 61 -2.81 -18.61 -8.68
C ASN A 61 -2.78 -17.96 -7.29
N ILE A 62 -1.76 -17.15 -6.99
CA ILE A 62 -1.70 -16.37 -5.76
C ILE A 62 -2.68 -15.20 -5.87
N PRO A 63 -3.66 -15.06 -4.96
CA PRO A 63 -4.56 -13.92 -4.95
C PRO A 63 -3.78 -12.64 -4.61
N MET A 64 -4.10 -11.56 -5.32
CA MET A 64 -3.40 -10.29 -5.17
C MET A 64 -4.39 -9.13 -5.11
N ALA A 65 -4.08 -8.14 -4.29
CA ALA A 65 -4.84 -6.88 -4.19
C ALA A 65 -3.91 -5.69 -4.05
N ILE A 66 -4.40 -4.51 -4.39
CA ILE A 66 -3.72 -3.25 -4.15
C ILE A 66 -4.51 -2.46 -3.10
N VAL A 67 -3.81 -1.96 -2.08
CA VAL A 67 -4.34 -1.01 -1.10
C VAL A 67 -3.51 0.26 -1.14
N THR A 68 -4.12 1.38 -1.50
CA THR A 68 -3.42 2.64 -1.70
C THR A 68 -4.02 3.79 -0.89
N ARG A 69 -3.18 4.73 -0.47
CA ARG A 69 -3.62 6.00 0.15
C ARG A 69 -4.04 7.05 -0.90
N ASN A 70 -3.84 6.79 -2.19
CA ASN A 70 -4.38 7.64 -3.23
C ASN A 70 -5.91 7.56 -3.28
N TYR A 71 -6.56 8.62 -3.78
CA TYR A 71 -7.98 8.54 -4.07
C TYR A 71 -8.24 7.75 -5.38
N ASP A 72 -9.47 7.29 -5.57
CA ASP A 72 -9.90 6.39 -6.62
C ASP A 72 -9.47 6.80 -8.04
N ARG A 73 -9.68 8.07 -8.40
CA ARG A 73 -9.34 8.58 -9.74
C ARG A 73 -7.83 8.54 -10.02
N ALA A 74 -6.99 8.89 -9.05
CA ALA A 74 -5.54 8.83 -9.22
C ALA A 74 -5.06 7.37 -9.34
N ALA A 75 -5.59 6.48 -8.50
CA ALA A 75 -5.30 5.05 -8.58
C ALA A 75 -5.71 4.46 -9.94
N ALA A 76 -6.90 4.81 -10.45
CA ALA A 76 -7.38 4.36 -11.75
C ALA A 76 -6.47 4.79 -12.90
N ILE A 77 -5.96 6.05 -12.87
CA ILE A 77 -5.01 6.54 -13.89
C ILE A 77 -3.69 5.76 -13.82
N LYS A 78 -3.14 5.56 -12.61
CA LYS A 78 -1.90 4.78 -12.42
C LYS A 78 -2.03 3.38 -13.00
N LEU A 79 -3.10 2.68 -12.69
CA LEU A 79 -3.35 1.32 -13.17
C LEU A 79 -3.65 1.25 -14.67
N LYS A 80 -4.34 2.24 -15.23
CA LYS A 80 -4.57 2.34 -16.67
C LYS A 80 -3.26 2.49 -17.44
N ASN A 81 -2.33 3.30 -16.93
CA ASN A 81 -1.03 3.54 -17.56
C ASN A 81 -0.03 2.39 -17.31
N ASN A 82 -0.24 1.62 -16.25
CA ASN A 82 0.61 0.52 -15.82
C ASN A 82 -0.26 -0.71 -15.51
N PRO A 83 -0.79 -1.40 -16.52
CA PRO A 83 -1.72 -2.49 -16.32
C PRO A 83 -1.05 -3.67 -15.61
N LEU A 84 -1.70 -4.14 -14.55
CA LEU A 84 -1.32 -5.33 -13.79
C LEU A 84 -2.52 -6.28 -13.73
N PRO A 85 -2.31 -7.60 -13.67
CA PRO A 85 -3.38 -8.60 -13.57
C PRO A 85 -3.93 -8.70 -12.14
N ILE A 86 -4.26 -7.55 -11.53
CA ILE A 86 -4.81 -7.41 -10.18
C ILE A 86 -6.15 -6.71 -10.29
N GLU A 87 -7.22 -7.40 -9.87
CA GLU A 87 -8.59 -6.90 -10.01
C GLU A 87 -9.08 -6.16 -8.77
N THR A 88 -8.61 -6.57 -7.59
CA THR A 88 -9.02 -5.97 -6.31
C THR A 88 -8.14 -4.79 -5.97
N VAL A 89 -8.74 -3.59 -5.93
CA VAL A 89 -8.06 -2.34 -5.60
C VAL A 89 -8.89 -1.59 -4.58
N LEU A 90 -8.33 -1.33 -3.42
CA LEU A 90 -8.92 -0.47 -2.38
C LEU A 90 -8.14 0.83 -2.26
N THR A 91 -8.87 1.92 -2.27
CA THR A 91 -8.37 3.29 -2.22
C THR A 91 -8.75 3.97 -0.90
N ARG A 92 -8.30 5.19 -0.71
CA ARG A 92 -8.74 6.05 0.41
C ARG A 92 -10.26 6.31 0.40
N SER A 93 -10.93 6.15 -0.74
CA SER A 93 -12.38 6.31 -0.85
C SER A 93 -13.15 5.09 -0.33
N ASP A 94 -12.51 3.93 -0.23
CA ASP A 94 -13.15 2.67 0.15
C ASP A 94 -12.98 2.34 1.63
N ALA A 95 -11.87 2.79 2.25
CA ALA A 95 -11.55 2.54 3.65
C ALA A 95 -10.66 3.65 4.24
N PRO A 96 -10.59 3.78 5.57
CA PRO A 96 -9.66 4.68 6.24
C PRO A 96 -8.22 4.43 5.79
N ALA A 97 -7.43 5.52 5.72
CA ALA A 97 -6.04 5.42 5.27
C ALA A 97 -5.17 4.68 6.30
N LYS A 98 -4.17 3.92 5.79
CA LYS A 98 -3.13 3.31 6.62
C LYS A 98 -2.52 4.33 7.60
N PRO A 99 -2.28 3.96 8.86
CA PRO A 99 -2.13 2.60 9.40
C PRO A 99 -3.43 1.91 9.86
N ASP A 100 -4.62 2.41 9.50
CA ASP A 100 -5.87 1.73 9.80
C ASP A 100 -5.92 0.38 9.07
N PRO A 101 -6.29 -0.74 9.75
CA PRO A 101 -6.26 -2.08 9.17
C PRO A 101 -7.50 -2.43 8.34
N SER A 102 -8.51 -1.57 8.29
CA SER A 102 -9.83 -1.90 7.73
C SER A 102 -9.78 -2.38 6.29
N ALA A 103 -8.96 -1.75 5.43
CA ALA A 103 -8.79 -2.17 4.05
C ALA A 103 -8.19 -3.59 3.95
N LEU A 104 -7.18 -3.89 4.77
CA LEU A 104 -6.53 -5.21 4.78
C LEU A 104 -7.47 -6.30 5.31
N ASN A 105 -8.23 -6.02 6.36
CA ASN A 105 -9.25 -6.93 6.89
C ASN A 105 -10.37 -7.19 5.87
N ALA A 106 -10.75 -6.18 5.07
CA ALA A 106 -11.73 -6.35 4.00
C ALA A 106 -11.22 -7.32 2.92
N ILE A 107 -9.91 -7.26 2.57
CA ILE A 107 -9.27 -8.20 1.64
C ILE A 107 -9.29 -9.63 2.20
N ALA A 108 -8.90 -9.81 3.47
CA ALA A 108 -8.92 -11.13 4.13
C ALA A 108 -10.34 -11.74 4.10
N THR A 109 -11.35 -10.93 4.41
CA THR A 109 -12.75 -11.35 4.35
C THR A 109 -13.19 -11.70 2.93
N LEU A 110 -12.83 -10.88 1.93
CA LEU A 110 -13.17 -11.11 0.53
C LEU A 110 -12.59 -12.44 0.01
N TRP A 111 -11.39 -12.79 0.45
CA TRP A 111 -10.70 -14.02 0.02
C TRP A 111 -11.00 -15.23 0.90
N GLU A 112 -11.76 -15.03 2.00
CA GLU A 112 -12.06 -16.09 2.98
C GLU A 112 -10.79 -16.74 3.55
N LEU A 113 -9.73 -15.92 3.77
CA LEU A 113 -8.45 -16.31 4.31
C LEU A 113 -8.24 -15.75 5.71
N ASP A 114 -7.50 -16.49 6.53
CA ASP A 114 -7.03 -15.97 7.83
C ASP A 114 -5.98 -14.86 7.59
N GLN A 115 -5.97 -13.83 8.43
CA GLN A 115 -5.04 -12.71 8.32
C GLN A 115 -3.57 -13.18 8.38
N SER A 116 -3.27 -14.20 9.18
CA SER A 116 -1.93 -14.80 9.28
C SER A 116 -1.46 -15.43 7.96
N GLU A 117 -2.38 -15.64 7.02
CA GLU A 117 -2.13 -16.17 5.68
C GLU A 117 -1.78 -15.11 4.65
N LEU A 118 -1.80 -13.85 5.03
CA LEU A 118 -1.61 -12.73 4.14
C LEU A 118 -0.28 -12.03 4.40
N LEU A 119 0.39 -11.66 3.30
CA LEU A 119 1.58 -10.84 3.30
C LEU A 119 1.24 -9.48 2.72
N TYR A 120 1.48 -8.42 3.48
CA TYR A 120 1.34 -7.06 2.99
C TYR A 120 2.71 -6.49 2.64
N VAL A 121 2.85 -5.98 1.40
CA VAL A 121 4.08 -5.38 0.89
C VAL A 121 3.89 -3.87 0.76
N GLY A 122 4.78 -3.09 1.33
CA GLY A 122 4.75 -1.63 1.25
C GLY A 122 6.14 -1.01 1.43
N ASP A 123 6.23 0.30 1.29
CA ASP A 123 7.50 1.05 1.30
C ASP A 123 7.64 2.00 2.48
N TYR A 124 6.63 2.07 3.34
CA TYR A 124 6.62 3.04 4.43
C TYR A 124 6.17 2.44 5.78
N LEU A 125 6.51 3.14 6.86
CA LEU A 125 6.16 2.73 8.24
C LEU A 125 4.65 2.42 8.39
N PHE A 126 3.78 3.20 7.76
CA PHE A 126 2.33 2.98 7.86
C PHE A 126 1.88 1.67 7.19
N ASP A 127 2.65 1.14 6.25
CA ASP A 127 2.37 -0.17 5.64
C ASP A 127 2.64 -1.29 6.63
N ILE A 128 3.78 -1.23 7.33
CA ILE A 128 4.14 -2.18 8.38
C ILE A 128 3.11 -2.15 9.50
N GLN A 129 2.76 -0.95 9.97
CA GLN A 129 1.78 -0.78 11.04
C GLN A 129 0.40 -1.30 10.64
N ALA A 130 -0.06 -1.01 9.41
CA ALA A 130 -1.35 -1.51 8.92
C ALA A 130 -1.39 -3.04 8.85
N ALA A 131 -0.31 -3.67 8.38
CA ALA A 131 -0.18 -5.12 8.35
C ALA A 131 -0.27 -5.72 9.76
N HIS A 132 0.51 -5.21 10.71
CA HIS A 132 0.49 -5.70 12.08
C HIS A 132 -0.84 -5.43 12.78
N ASN A 133 -1.46 -4.27 12.57
CA ASN A 133 -2.79 -3.95 13.10
C ASN A 133 -3.87 -4.89 12.53
N ALA A 134 -3.65 -5.45 11.33
CA ALA A 134 -4.51 -6.46 10.71
C ALA A 134 -4.11 -7.90 11.07
N ASN A 135 -3.11 -8.13 11.93
CA ASN A 135 -2.51 -9.45 12.21
C ASN A 135 -1.93 -10.15 10.97
N MET A 136 -1.46 -9.38 9.99
CA MET A 136 -0.79 -9.86 8.79
C MET A 136 0.73 -9.73 8.91
N ARG A 137 1.48 -10.46 8.08
CA ARG A 137 2.91 -10.25 7.94
C ARG A 137 3.20 -9.03 7.08
N ALA A 138 4.24 -8.29 7.48
CA ALA A 138 4.70 -7.09 6.78
C ALA A 138 6.00 -7.34 6.04
N CYS A 139 6.05 -7.01 4.74
CA CYS A 139 7.27 -6.94 3.95
C CYS A 139 7.55 -5.47 3.57
N LEU A 140 8.68 -4.94 4.00
CA LEU A 140 9.12 -3.61 3.63
C LEU A 140 9.91 -3.68 2.30
N TYR A 141 9.49 -2.91 1.31
CA TYR A 141 10.26 -2.65 0.11
C TYR A 141 11.20 -1.45 0.35
N ALA A 142 12.50 -1.70 0.34
CA ALA A 142 13.56 -0.70 0.57
C ALA A 142 14.69 -0.90 -0.45
N PRO A 143 14.56 -0.35 -1.69
CA PRO A 143 15.52 -0.59 -2.77
C PRO A 143 16.88 0.07 -2.53
N ASP A 144 16.92 1.19 -1.84
CA ASP A 144 18.13 2.00 -1.64
C ASP A 144 18.61 1.91 -0.18
N GLU A 145 18.23 2.88 0.64
CA GLU A 145 18.58 2.92 2.06
C GLU A 145 17.55 2.21 2.93
N ILE A 146 18.03 1.40 3.86
CA ILE A 146 17.18 0.74 4.84
C ILE A 146 16.82 1.76 5.93
N PRO A 147 15.52 2.14 6.06
CA PRO A 147 15.13 3.10 7.08
C PRO A 147 15.25 2.52 8.49
N GLU A 148 15.38 3.38 9.50
CA GLU A 148 15.53 2.96 10.92
C GLU A 148 14.37 2.07 11.41
N TYR A 149 13.17 2.25 10.84
CA TYR A 149 11.99 1.44 11.21
C TYR A 149 11.91 0.09 10.50
N ALA A 150 12.86 -0.27 9.63
CA ALA A 150 12.86 -1.53 8.90
C ALA A 150 12.85 -2.77 9.80
N ASN A 151 13.41 -2.63 11.01
CA ASN A 151 13.40 -3.68 12.03
C ASN A 151 11.99 -4.01 12.58
N GLN A 152 10.98 -3.21 12.26
CA GLN A 152 9.59 -3.48 12.59
C GLN A 152 8.91 -4.38 11.56
N ALA A 153 9.46 -4.55 10.36
CA ALA A 153 8.92 -5.44 9.34
C ALA A 153 9.34 -6.90 9.60
N ASP A 154 8.48 -7.85 9.22
CA ASP A 154 8.81 -9.29 9.28
C ASP A 154 9.84 -9.66 8.20
N TYR A 155 9.77 -8.98 7.05
CA TYR A 155 10.66 -9.18 5.88
C TYR A 155 11.07 -7.82 5.31
N VAL A 156 12.27 -7.78 4.71
CA VAL A 156 12.76 -6.64 3.93
C VAL A 156 13.13 -7.14 2.54
N MET A 157 12.69 -6.42 1.53
CA MET A 157 12.92 -6.73 0.12
C MET A 157 13.53 -5.51 -0.58
N HIS A 158 14.57 -5.72 -1.39
CA HIS A 158 15.27 -4.65 -2.10
C HIS A 158 14.89 -4.57 -3.57
N HIS A 159 14.39 -5.66 -4.15
CA HIS A 159 13.95 -5.72 -5.54
C HIS A 159 12.74 -6.63 -5.70
N PHE A 160 11.80 -6.27 -6.57
CA PHE A 160 10.56 -7.06 -6.74
C PHE A 160 10.78 -8.47 -7.29
N SER A 161 11.94 -8.76 -7.91
CA SER A 161 12.29 -10.16 -8.28
C SER A 161 12.40 -11.12 -7.10
N GLU A 162 12.55 -10.61 -5.88
CA GLU A 162 12.62 -11.41 -4.65
C GLU A 162 11.22 -11.86 -4.18
N LEU A 163 10.17 -11.12 -4.57
CA LEU A 163 8.81 -11.32 -4.07
C LEU A 163 8.25 -12.73 -4.32
N PRO A 164 8.38 -13.34 -5.51
CA PRO A 164 7.87 -14.71 -5.72
C PRO A 164 8.53 -15.73 -4.79
N THR A 165 9.84 -15.66 -4.61
CA THR A 165 10.57 -16.58 -3.71
C THR A 165 10.17 -16.34 -2.25
N LEU A 166 9.96 -15.09 -1.85
CA LEU A 166 9.46 -14.76 -0.50
C LEU A 166 8.07 -15.35 -0.26
N VAL A 167 7.17 -15.25 -1.24
CA VAL A 167 5.82 -15.84 -1.16
C VAL A 167 5.88 -17.36 -1.10
N ASP A 168 6.72 -18.01 -1.90
CA ASP A 168 6.92 -19.45 -1.85
C ASP A 168 7.38 -19.91 -0.45
N SER A 169 8.40 -19.24 0.13
CA SER A 169 8.89 -19.54 1.48
C SER A 169 7.86 -19.26 2.59
N PHE A 170 7.02 -18.24 2.41
CA PHE A 170 5.93 -17.93 3.32
C PHE A 170 4.86 -19.01 3.35
N GLN A 171 4.57 -19.64 2.20
CA GLN A 171 3.63 -20.75 2.12
C GLN A 171 4.19 -22.06 2.69
N GLU A 172 5.48 -22.36 2.46
CA GLU A 172 6.13 -23.57 2.99
C GLU A 172 6.17 -23.60 4.52
N ASN A 173 6.40 -22.48 5.16
CA ASN A 173 6.43 -22.38 6.63
C ASN A 173 5.08 -22.68 7.31
N LYS A 174 3.97 -22.73 6.56
CA LYS A 174 2.66 -23.12 7.05
C LYS A 174 2.45 -24.63 7.11
N VAL A 175 3.13 -25.38 6.25
CA VAL A 175 2.98 -26.85 6.20
C VAL A 175 3.69 -27.53 7.39
N LEU A 176 4.51 -26.78 8.13
CA LEU A 176 5.31 -27.26 9.25
C LEU A 176 4.74 -26.92 10.65
N CYS A 177 3.61 -26.25 10.73
CA CYS A 177 2.84 -25.98 11.96
C CYS A 177 1.54 -26.78 11.98
#